data_899b2d37de26c29256b0da0418e672ae
#
_entry.id   899b2d37de26c29256b0da0418e672ae
#
_cell.length_a   1.000
_cell.length_b   1.000
_cell.length_c   1.000
_cell.angle_alpha   90.00
_cell.angle_beta   90.00
_cell.angle_gamma   90.00
#
_symmetry.space_group_name_H-M   'P 1'
#
loop_
_entity.id
_entity.type
_entity.pdbx_description
1 polymer ?
#
loop_
_entity_poly.entity_id
_entity_poly.type
_entity_poly.pdbx_seq_one_letter_code
_entity_poly.pdbx_strand_id
1 'polypeptide(L)'
;MAVSLFQGDGHGRSGVVFGVKDRMNFYAAVMDLSRQMLQVIRVVAGQESVIGQAALKPKLVDWHTLRVQRNTIISKDFIEAFFDGQLTLSVEDQALGLGQIGLVVRGTTSAQFDSFHAAPLYSHRPFSPPAAY
;
A
#
# COMPACT_ATOMS: atom_id res chain seq x y z
N MET A 1 -3.57 -7.41 0.75
CA MET A 1 -2.70 -7.07 1.88
C MET A 1 -3.39 -6.02 2.73
N ALA A 2 -3.48 -6.26 4.00
CA ALA A 2 -4.17 -5.38 4.92
C ALA A 2 -3.48 -5.35 6.27
N VAL A 3 -3.58 -4.21 6.96
CA VAL A 3 -2.98 -4.04 8.28
C VAL A 3 -3.78 -2.99 9.06
N SER A 4 -3.86 -3.17 10.37
CA SER A 4 -4.31 -2.12 11.27
C SER A 4 -3.10 -1.32 11.71
N LEU A 5 -3.19 -0.01 11.66
CA LEU A 5 -2.06 0.88 11.78
C LEU A 5 -2.39 2.02 12.72
N PHE A 6 -1.49 2.30 13.64
CA PHE A 6 -1.55 3.48 14.50
C PHE A 6 -0.23 4.23 14.38
N GLN A 7 -0.29 5.47 13.95
CA GLN A 7 0.88 6.33 13.90
C GLN A 7 0.71 7.42 14.95
N GLY A 8 1.71 7.56 15.81
CA GLY A 8 1.71 8.62 16.80
C GLY A 8 1.94 9.99 16.18
N ASP A 9 2.24 10.97 17.01
CA ASP A 9 2.57 12.28 16.52
C ASP A 9 3.94 12.26 15.82
N GLY A 10 4.32 13.34 15.21
CA GLY A 10 5.61 13.47 14.54
C GLY A 10 5.47 13.68 13.04
N HIS A 11 6.61 13.65 12.37
CA HIS A 11 6.68 13.96 10.96
C HIS A 11 7.21 12.73 10.22
N GLY A 12 6.38 11.88 9.81
CA GLY A 12 6.81 10.68 9.11
C GLY A 12 5.66 10.00 8.40
N ARG A 13 6.01 8.89 7.80
CA ARG A 13 5.09 8.09 7.00
C ARG A 13 5.13 6.65 7.48
N SER A 14 4.00 6.01 7.51
CA SER A 14 3.91 4.61 7.90
C SER A 14 2.88 3.89 7.04
N GLY A 15 3.12 2.63 6.79
CA GLY A 15 2.23 1.84 5.97
C GLY A 15 2.86 0.52 5.54
N VAL A 16 2.61 0.14 4.30
CA VAL A 16 3.03 -1.15 3.77
C VAL A 16 3.91 -0.96 2.55
N VAL A 17 4.84 -1.89 2.36
CA VAL A 17 5.63 -2.00 1.13
C VAL A 17 5.21 -3.27 0.40
N PHE A 18 5.24 -3.23 -0.91
CA PHE A 18 4.83 -4.36 -1.74
C PHE A 18 5.57 -4.30 -3.08
N GLY A 19 5.54 -5.40 -3.83
CA GLY A 19 6.32 -5.50 -5.04
C GLY A 19 7.82 -5.31 -4.78
N VAL A 20 8.30 -5.68 -3.58
CA VAL A 20 9.67 -5.42 -3.18
C VAL A 20 10.61 -6.39 -3.88
N LYS A 21 11.52 -5.85 -4.66
CA LYS A 21 12.61 -6.62 -5.27
C LYS A 21 13.86 -6.55 -4.39
N ASP A 22 14.15 -5.38 -3.90
CA ASP A 22 15.26 -5.10 -3.00
C ASP A 22 15.02 -3.74 -2.33
N ARG A 23 16.03 -3.23 -1.63
CA ARG A 23 15.87 -1.98 -0.88
C ARG A 23 15.73 -0.74 -1.76
N MET A 24 16.04 -0.87 -3.05
CA MET A 24 16.02 0.26 -3.98
C MET A 24 14.90 0.16 -4.99
N ASN A 25 14.09 -0.90 -4.96
CA ASN A 25 13.05 -1.12 -5.94
C ASN A 25 11.82 -1.72 -5.26
N PHE A 26 10.81 -0.89 -5.01
CA PHE A 26 9.59 -1.33 -4.35
C PHE A 26 8.49 -0.28 -4.50
N TYR A 27 7.27 -0.69 -4.17
CA TYR A 27 6.15 0.23 -3.95
C TYR A 27 5.89 0.38 -2.46
N ALA A 28 5.30 1.50 -2.09
CA ALA A 28 4.79 1.71 -0.74
C ALA A 28 3.43 2.42 -0.78
N ALA A 29 2.56 2.05 0.13
CA ALA A 29 1.34 2.79 0.40
C ALA A 29 1.44 3.27 1.84
N VAL A 30 1.45 4.56 2.04
CA VAL A 30 1.77 5.15 3.34
C VAL A 30 0.80 6.26 3.72
N MET A 31 0.55 6.35 5.00
CA MET A 31 -0.13 7.48 5.61
C MET A 31 0.93 8.49 6.03
N ASP A 32 0.80 9.71 5.56
CA ASP A 32 1.66 10.83 5.96
C ASP A 32 0.84 11.72 6.91
N LEU A 33 1.15 11.63 8.19
CA LEU A 33 0.37 12.30 9.20
C LEU A 33 0.52 13.82 9.13
N SER A 34 1.72 14.30 8.87
CA SER A 34 1.97 15.75 8.85
C SER A 34 1.31 16.42 7.65
N ARG A 35 1.15 15.71 6.54
CA ARG A 35 0.50 16.24 5.35
C ARG A 35 -0.96 15.84 5.27
N GLN A 36 -1.41 14.94 6.14
CA GLN A 36 -2.78 14.41 6.14
C GLN A 36 -3.12 13.81 4.77
N MET A 37 -2.26 12.94 4.30
CA MET A 37 -2.41 12.33 2.98
C MET A 37 -2.14 10.84 3.02
N LEU A 38 -2.82 10.11 2.15
CA LEU A 38 -2.45 8.76 1.76
C LEU A 38 -1.67 8.87 0.46
N GLN A 39 -0.51 8.23 0.40
CA GLN A 39 0.34 8.27 -0.79
C GLN A 39 0.66 6.87 -1.25
N VAL A 40 0.70 6.67 -2.56
CA VAL A 40 1.30 5.50 -3.17
C VAL A 40 2.60 5.95 -3.82
N ILE A 41 3.67 5.27 -3.47
CA ILE A 41 5.03 5.66 -3.82
C ILE A 41 5.66 4.52 -4.61
N ARG A 42 6.43 4.88 -5.62
CA ARG A 42 7.27 3.94 -6.36
C ARG A 42 8.72 4.34 -6.16
N VAL A 43 9.55 3.38 -5.77
CA VAL A 43 11.00 3.58 -5.67
C VAL A 43 11.65 2.69 -6.71
N VAL A 44 12.39 3.27 -7.63
CA VAL A 44 13.14 2.57 -8.66
C VAL A 44 14.56 3.09 -8.67
N ALA A 45 15.53 2.19 -8.56
CA ALA A 45 16.93 2.54 -8.46
C ALA A 45 17.20 3.57 -7.35
N GLY A 46 16.47 3.44 -6.25
CA GLY A 46 16.60 4.34 -5.10
C GLY A 46 15.88 5.67 -5.24
N GLN A 47 15.25 5.95 -6.37
CA GLN A 47 14.56 7.22 -6.58
C GLN A 47 13.08 7.09 -6.29
N GLU A 48 12.60 7.93 -5.39
CA GLU A 48 11.22 7.91 -4.96
C GLU A 48 10.35 8.82 -5.83
N SER A 49 9.21 8.30 -6.23
CA SER A 49 8.19 9.08 -6.95
C SER A 49 6.84 8.83 -6.29
N VAL A 50 6.13 9.90 -5.98
CA VAL A 50 4.75 9.78 -5.52
C VAL A 50 3.88 9.62 -6.76
N ILE A 51 3.32 8.43 -6.96
CA ILE A 51 2.54 8.11 -8.14
C ILE A 51 1.05 8.29 -7.93
N GLY A 52 0.62 8.53 -6.71
CA GLY A 52 -0.75 8.89 -6.38
C GLY A 52 -0.85 9.38 -4.96
N GLN A 53 -1.78 10.28 -4.72
CA GLN A 53 -2.02 10.77 -3.36
C GLN A 53 -3.44 11.28 -3.22
N ALA A 54 -3.97 11.20 -2.01
CA ALA A 54 -5.30 11.69 -1.68
C ALA A 54 -5.30 12.24 -0.26
N ALA A 55 -6.08 13.29 -0.06
CA ALA A 55 -6.22 13.89 1.25
C ALA A 55 -6.97 12.95 2.20
N LEU A 56 -6.54 12.89 3.44
CA LEU A 56 -7.24 12.18 4.49
C LEU A 56 -7.92 13.19 5.42
N LYS A 57 -8.99 12.73 6.06
CA LYS A 57 -9.73 13.61 6.97
C LYS A 57 -8.94 13.82 8.26
N PRO A 58 -9.24 14.87 9.02
CA PRO A 58 -8.64 15.09 10.32
C PRO A 58 -8.88 13.88 11.24
N LYS A 59 -8.18 13.81 12.34
CA LYS A 59 -8.20 12.70 13.26
C LYS A 59 -7.41 11.52 12.77
N LEU A 60 -6.20 11.77 12.31
CA LEU A 60 -5.33 10.68 11.89
C LEU A 60 -4.63 10.01 13.07
N VAL A 61 -4.65 10.60 14.27
CA VAL A 61 -4.04 9.98 15.44
C VAL A 61 -5.06 9.02 16.04
N ASP A 62 -5.16 7.85 15.46
CA ASP A 62 -6.05 6.78 15.88
C ASP A 62 -5.63 5.52 15.14
N TRP A 63 -6.27 4.40 15.44
CA TRP A 63 -6.08 3.18 14.67
C TRP A 63 -6.84 3.29 13.35
N HIS A 64 -6.17 2.93 12.28
CA HIS A 64 -6.75 2.91 10.95
C HIS A 64 -6.46 1.60 10.27
N THR A 65 -7.29 1.22 9.31
CA THR A 65 -7.04 0.06 8.47
C THR A 65 -6.53 0.53 7.11
N LEU A 66 -5.42 -0.03 6.69
CA LEU A 66 -4.87 0.21 5.37
C LEU A 66 -4.88 -1.11 4.61
N ARG A 67 -5.50 -1.12 3.45
CA ARG A 67 -5.53 -2.29 2.59
C ARG A 67 -5.07 -1.89 1.20
N VAL A 68 -4.22 -2.72 0.61
CA VAL A 68 -3.72 -2.51 -0.74
C VAL A 68 -3.95 -3.78 -1.53
N GLN A 69 -4.44 -3.63 -2.73
CA GLN A 69 -4.57 -4.76 -3.65
C GLN A 69 -4.16 -4.34 -5.05
N ARG A 70 -3.74 -5.31 -5.83
CA ARG A 70 -3.44 -5.11 -7.23
C ARG A 70 -4.59 -5.69 -8.04
N ASN A 71 -5.00 -4.96 -9.06
CA ASN A 71 -6.10 -5.38 -9.90
C ASN A 71 -5.69 -5.20 -11.36
N THR A 72 -5.83 -6.24 -12.15
CA THR A 72 -5.50 -6.20 -13.57
C THR A 72 -6.79 -6.13 -14.37
N ILE A 73 -6.95 -5.06 -15.14
CA ILE A 73 -8.13 -4.86 -15.98
C ILE A 73 -7.65 -4.59 -17.40
N ILE A 74 -7.95 -5.49 -18.31
CA ILE A 74 -7.61 -5.36 -19.73
C ILE A 74 -6.13 -5.02 -19.91
N SER A 75 -5.27 -5.88 -19.38
CA SER A 75 -3.81 -5.75 -19.47
C SER A 75 -3.22 -4.52 -18.80
N LYS A 76 -3.97 -3.85 -17.95
CA LYS A 76 -3.46 -2.73 -17.15
C LYS A 76 -3.50 -3.11 -15.68
N ASP A 77 -2.43 -2.80 -14.98
CA ASP A 77 -2.32 -3.08 -13.56
C ASP A 77 -2.60 -1.83 -12.76
N PHE A 78 -3.55 -1.94 -11.85
CA PHE A 78 -3.91 -0.87 -10.94
C PHE A 78 -3.51 -1.25 -9.52
N ILE A 79 -3.00 -0.28 -8.80
CA ILE A 79 -2.75 -0.38 -7.37
C ILE A 79 -3.88 0.35 -6.69
N GLU A 80 -4.65 -0.37 -5.89
CA GLU A 80 -5.81 0.18 -5.21
C GLU A 80 -5.53 0.23 -3.72
N ALA A 81 -5.65 1.40 -3.12
CA ALA A 81 -5.41 1.60 -1.70
C ALA A 81 -6.70 2.01 -1.01
N PHE A 82 -7.04 1.26 0.04
CA PHE A 82 -8.25 1.47 0.81
C PHE A 82 -7.87 1.94 2.21
N PHE A 83 -8.45 3.03 2.63
CA PHE A 83 -8.22 3.58 3.97
C PHE A 83 -9.53 3.50 4.75
N ASP A 84 -9.50 2.80 5.88
CA ASP A 84 -10.67 2.55 6.71
C ASP A 84 -11.85 1.97 5.90
N GLY A 85 -11.52 1.04 5.02
CA GLY A 85 -12.52 0.31 4.25
C GLY A 85 -13.01 1.00 2.98
N GLN A 86 -12.55 2.21 2.71
CA GLN A 86 -12.98 2.95 1.51
C GLN A 86 -11.84 3.03 0.49
N LEU A 87 -12.17 2.78 -0.76
CA LEU A 87 -11.21 2.97 -1.85
C LEU A 87 -10.85 4.45 -1.93
N THR A 88 -9.60 4.76 -1.66
CA THR A 88 -9.13 6.13 -1.55
C THR A 88 -8.24 6.51 -2.72
N LEU A 89 -7.44 5.56 -3.23
CA LEU A 89 -6.57 5.78 -4.35
C LEU A 89 -6.60 4.60 -5.30
N SER A 90 -6.56 4.88 -6.58
CA SER A 90 -6.36 3.87 -7.61
C SER A 90 -5.34 4.42 -8.61
N VAL A 91 -4.24 3.72 -8.79
CA VAL A 91 -3.11 4.19 -9.59
C VAL A 91 -2.72 3.11 -10.57
N GLU A 92 -2.57 3.47 -11.83
CA GLU A 92 -2.07 2.54 -12.83
C GLU A 92 -0.55 2.57 -12.83
N ASP A 93 0.10 1.43 -12.61
CA ASP A 93 1.56 1.33 -12.66
C ASP A 93 1.99 -0.12 -12.87
N GLN A 94 2.94 -0.32 -13.77
CA GLN A 94 3.47 -1.64 -14.08
C GLN A 94 4.99 -1.70 -13.97
N ALA A 95 5.62 -0.68 -13.43
CA ALA A 95 7.08 -0.60 -13.41
C ALA A 95 7.74 -1.73 -12.62
N LEU A 96 7.13 -2.13 -11.52
CA LEU A 96 7.60 -3.24 -10.71
C LEU A 96 6.51 -4.31 -10.67
N GLY A 97 6.82 -5.50 -10.92
CA GLY A 97 5.85 -6.59 -10.88
C GLY A 97 5.57 -7.07 -9.46
N LEU A 98 5.32 -8.35 -9.33
CA LEU A 98 5.14 -8.98 -8.03
C LEU A 98 6.45 -9.00 -7.27
N GLY A 99 6.38 -9.00 -5.97
CA GLY A 99 7.55 -9.07 -5.11
C GLY A 99 7.14 -9.31 -3.67
N GLN A 100 8.06 -9.08 -2.76
CA GLN A 100 7.81 -9.26 -1.34
C GLN A 100 6.95 -8.14 -0.79
N ILE A 101 6.44 -8.35 0.41
CA ILE A 101 5.59 -7.39 1.12
C ILE A 101 6.14 -7.18 2.51
N GLY A 102 5.78 -6.06 3.13
CA GLY A 102 6.23 -5.74 4.47
C GLY A 102 5.61 -4.46 5.00
N LEU A 103 6.15 -4.01 6.11
CA LEU A 103 5.71 -2.79 6.77
C LEU A 103 6.82 -1.74 6.69
N VAL A 104 6.45 -0.48 6.76
CA VAL A 104 7.41 0.62 6.66
C VAL A 104 7.05 1.75 7.62
N VAL A 105 8.08 2.31 8.24
CA VAL A 105 7.98 3.54 9.02
C VAL A 105 9.16 4.42 8.61
N ARG A 106 8.89 5.66 8.31
CA ARG A 106 9.91 6.61 7.90
C ARG A 106 9.74 7.95 8.60
N GLY A 107 10.85 8.63 8.83
CA GLY A 107 10.85 9.95 9.44
C GLY A 107 10.93 9.88 10.95
N THR A 108 10.42 10.92 11.62
CA THR A 108 10.56 11.07 13.07
C THR A 108 9.30 10.65 13.81
N THR A 109 8.64 9.62 13.34
CA THR A 109 7.41 9.10 13.94
C THR A 109 7.62 7.69 14.45
N SER A 110 6.68 7.20 15.22
CA SER A 110 6.59 5.81 15.57
C SER A 110 5.24 5.28 15.12
N ALA A 111 5.18 4.02 14.83
CA ALA A 111 3.94 3.39 14.40
C ALA A 111 3.78 2.04 15.07
N GLN A 112 2.54 1.64 15.27
CA GLN A 112 2.17 0.32 15.74
C GLN A 112 1.32 -0.34 14.67
N PHE A 113 1.57 -1.62 14.46
CA PHE A 113 0.85 -2.39 13.46
C PHE A 113 0.20 -3.60 14.13
N ASP A 114 -0.96 -3.98 13.64
CA ASP A 114 -1.67 -5.15 14.10
C ASP A 114 -2.40 -5.81 12.95
N SER A 115 -2.65 -7.10 13.08
CA SER A 115 -3.47 -7.85 12.12
C SER A 115 -2.98 -7.76 10.68
N PHE A 116 -1.66 -7.75 10.48
CA PHE A 116 -1.10 -7.73 9.12
C PHE A 116 -1.32 -9.07 8.46
N HIS A 117 -1.90 -9.06 7.29
CA HIS A 117 -2.05 -10.27 6.50
C HIS A 117 -2.05 -9.96 5.02
N ALA A 118 -1.72 -10.97 4.24
CA ALA A 118 -1.73 -10.85 2.79
C ALA A 118 -2.14 -12.18 2.19
N ALA A 119 -2.81 -12.12 1.06
CA ALA A 119 -3.22 -13.29 0.33
C ALA A 119 -3.05 -13.04 -1.16
N PRO A 120 -2.77 -14.09 -1.94
CA PRO A 120 -2.75 -13.94 -3.38
C PRO A 120 -4.12 -13.54 -3.89
N LEU A 121 -4.08 -12.72 -4.99
CA LEU A 121 -5.30 -12.28 -5.51
C LEU A 121 -5.60 -13.05 -6.73
N TYR A 122 -5.87 -14.28 -6.67
CA TYR A 122 -6.29 -14.98 -7.79
C TYR A 122 -7.51 -15.70 -7.53
N SER A 123 -8.09 -15.39 -6.77
CA SER A 123 -9.16 -15.96 -6.47
C SER A 123 -10.19 -15.82 -7.31
N HIS A 124 -10.43 -15.63 -7.87
CA HIS A 124 -11.53 -15.41 -8.42
C HIS A 124 -11.55 -16.19 -9.51
N ARG A 125 -11.16 -16.95 -9.49
CA ARG A 125 -11.36 -17.63 -10.44
C ARG A 125 -11.37 -18.80 -10.26
N PRO A 126 -11.86 -19.45 -10.38
CA PRO A 126 -11.99 -20.52 -10.11
C PRO A 126 -11.57 -21.48 -10.68
N PHE A 127 -11.11 -21.12 -10.81
CA PHE A 127 -11.01 -21.80 -11.18
C PHE A 127 -10.65 -22.53 -11.50
N SER A 128 -10.37 -22.57 -11.82
CA SER A 128 -10.19 -23.17 -12.13
C SER A 128 -9.60 -23.85 -12.15
N PRO A 129 -9.45 -23.89 -12.28
CA PRO A 129 -8.99 -24.50 -12.42
C PRO A 129 -8.33 -25.05 -12.51
N PRO A 130 -8.13 -24.82 -12.43
CA PRO A 130 -7.87 -25.10 -12.69
C PRO A 130 -7.49 -25.37 -12.93
N ALA A 131 -7.43 -25.07 -13.00
CA ALA A 131 -7.68 -25.05 -13.25
C ALA A 131 -7.47 -25.05 -13.42
N ALA A 132 -7.24 -24.92 -13.78
CA ALA A 132 -7.66 -24.68 -13.92
C ALA A 132 -7.52 -24.43 -13.87
N TYR A 133 -7.54 -23.62 -13.87
CA TYR A 133 -8.15 -23.14 -13.58
C TYR A 133 -8.08 -23.40 -13.57
#